data_6111f68ebe5eee9ef364834d5e41cee3
#
_entry.id   6111f68ebe5eee9ef364834d5e41cee3
#
_cell.length_a   1.000
_cell.length_b   1.000
_cell.length_c   1.000
_cell.angle_alpha   90.00
_cell.angle_beta   90.00
_cell.angle_gamma   90.00
#
_symmetry.space_group_name_H-M   'P 1'
#
loop_
_entity.id
_entity.type
_entity.pdbx_description
1 polymer ?
#
loop_
_entity_poly.entity_id
_entity_poly.type
_entity_poly.pdbx_seq_one_letter_code
_entity_poly.pdbx_strand_id
1 'polypeptide(L)'
;KKIPNRIILTGTPIGNGLADLFSPFKVIDPTLWPKWGEFERRYLIQETLDLPGRPMFKRIVGYRNTEEIDAALLDYSYRITRAEIEAPKPIRKKKHYIELGEVSRQHYHELEKRLITVVNDKETTTPIVLTQALRLHQLCGGFITSDGGEVQQVGSEKLDKLKELLIGGGDLKWVVVARYLAEIDSISALGKSLGMDT
;
A
#
# COMPACT_ATOMS: atom_id res chain seq x y z
N LYS A 1 30.12 17.89 7.96
CA LYS A 1 30.35 17.36 9.34
C LYS A 1 30.04 15.88 9.29
N LYS A 2 31.01 15.00 9.64
CA LYS A 2 30.76 13.56 9.75
C LYS A 2 29.99 13.31 11.05
N ILE A 3 28.83 12.64 10.93
CA ILE A 3 28.06 12.17 12.09
C ILE A 3 28.70 10.86 12.52
N PRO A 4 29.29 10.76 13.74
CA PRO A 4 30.05 9.58 14.16
C PRO A 4 29.15 8.37 14.48
N ASN A 5 28.00 8.60 15.08
CA ASN A 5 27.06 7.54 15.48
C ASN A 5 25.75 7.67 14.70
N ARG A 6 25.31 6.57 14.09
CA ARG A 6 24.11 6.53 13.27
C ARG A 6 23.28 5.31 13.63
N ILE A 7 22.01 5.51 13.87
CA ILE A 7 21.05 4.46 14.21
C ILE A 7 19.86 4.57 13.26
N ILE A 8 19.40 3.45 12.77
CA ILE A 8 18.18 3.34 11.96
C ILE A 8 17.18 2.50 12.73
N LEU A 9 15.97 3.03 12.94
CA LEU A 9 14.85 2.32 13.54
C LEU A 9 13.83 2.00 12.46
N THR A 10 13.57 0.72 12.24
CA THR A 10 12.59 0.25 11.26
C THR A 10 11.95 -1.05 11.71
N GLY A 11 10.65 -1.21 11.47
CA GLY A 11 9.96 -2.48 11.66
C GLY A 11 10.04 -3.42 10.46
N THR A 12 10.52 -2.91 9.31
CA THR A 12 10.58 -3.64 8.03
C THR A 12 11.87 -3.31 7.29
N PRO A 13 13.03 -3.81 7.76
CA PRO A 13 14.31 -3.53 7.10
C PRO A 13 14.39 -4.07 5.68
N ILE A 14 13.62 -5.13 5.39
CA ILE A 14 13.48 -5.77 4.08
C ILE A 14 12.02 -5.63 3.68
N GLY A 15 11.70 -4.72 2.77
CA GLY A 15 10.35 -4.48 2.28
C GLY A 15 10.01 -5.33 1.05
N ASN A 16 10.86 -5.27 0.02
CA ASN A 16 10.66 -5.97 -1.26
C ASN A 16 11.70 -7.04 -1.53
N GLY A 17 12.87 -6.99 -0.87
CA GLY A 17 13.93 -7.97 -1.06
C GLY A 17 15.24 -7.56 -0.40
N LEU A 18 16.24 -8.46 -0.40
CA LEU A 18 17.53 -8.24 0.27
C LEU A 18 18.29 -7.01 -0.27
N ALA A 19 17.98 -6.56 -1.47
CA ALA A 19 18.53 -5.33 -2.05
C ALA A 19 18.23 -4.07 -1.23
N ASP A 20 17.11 -4.08 -0.48
CA ASP A 20 16.68 -2.96 0.37
C ASP A 20 17.67 -2.69 1.51
N LEU A 21 18.47 -3.68 1.90
CA LEU A 21 19.46 -3.56 2.97
C LEU A 21 20.65 -2.67 2.59
N PHE A 22 20.95 -2.50 1.31
CA PHE A 22 22.11 -1.72 0.87
C PHE A 22 22.07 -0.28 1.41
N SER A 23 20.95 0.41 1.28
CA SER A 23 20.85 1.82 1.67
C SER A 23 20.95 2.05 3.19
N PRO A 24 20.25 1.30 4.05
CA PRO A 24 20.42 1.37 5.50
C PRO A 24 21.85 1.08 5.94
N PHE A 25 22.45 0.02 5.43
CA PHE A 25 23.84 -0.32 5.79
C PHE A 25 24.84 0.72 5.30
N LYS A 26 24.61 1.31 4.12
CA LYS A 26 25.43 2.42 3.60
C LYS A 26 25.39 3.67 4.52
N VAL A 27 24.27 3.87 5.22
CA VAL A 27 24.15 4.93 6.24
C VAL A 27 24.86 4.54 7.52
N ILE A 28 24.73 3.30 8.00
CA ILE A 28 25.33 2.82 9.26
C ILE A 28 26.85 2.72 9.12
N ASP A 29 27.30 1.92 8.16
CA ASP A 29 28.71 1.72 7.85
C ASP A 29 28.95 1.77 6.33
N PRO A 30 29.43 2.93 5.81
CA PRO A 30 29.74 3.08 4.40
C PRO A 30 30.86 2.17 3.89
N THR A 31 31.63 1.53 4.78
CA THR A 31 32.77 0.69 4.41
C THR A 31 32.38 -0.74 4.15
N LEU A 32 31.29 -1.23 4.74
CA LEU A 32 30.80 -2.59 4.59
C LEU A 32 30.43 -2.90 3.13
N TRP A 33 29.61 -2.05 2.53
CA TRP A 33 29.22 -2.14 1.12
C TRP A 33 29.47 -0.77 0.43
N PRO A 34 30.70 -0.51 -0.03
CA PRO A 34 31.07 0.83 -0.47
C PRO A 34 30.35 1.25 -1.75
N LYS A 35 30.05 0.32 -2.66
CA LYS A 35 29.44 0.59 -3.95
C LYS A 35 28.29 -0.34 -4.27
N TRP A 36 27.20 0.23 -4.79
CA TRP A 36 26.04 -0.54 -5.23
C TRP A 36 26.42 -1.64 -6.25
N GLY A 37 27.21 -1.34 -7.25
CA GLY A 37 27.59 -2.32 -8.28
C GLY A 37 28.39 -3.53 -7.75
N GLU A 38 29.12 -3.37 -6.63
CA GLU A 38 29.81 -4.47 -5.96
C GLU A 38 28.82 -5.34 -5.19
N PHE A 39 27.89 -4.70 -4.43
CA PHE A 39 26.79 -5.36 -3.74
C PHE A 39 25.90 -6.12 -4.73
N GLU A 40 25.50 -5.48 -5.83
CA GLU A 40 24.68 -6.06 -6.87
C GLU A 40 25.32 -7.34 -7.44
N ARG A 41 26.58 -7.26 -7.86
CA ARG A 41 27.32 -8.42 -8.42
C ARG A 41 27.55 -9.54 -7.41
N ARG A 42 27.70 -9.20 -6.10
CA ARG A 42 28.00 -10.19 -5.07
C ARG A 42 26.76 -10.91 -4.59
N TYR A 43 25.62 -10.23 -4.48
CA TYR A 43 24.45 -10.74 -3.79
C TYR A 43 23.22 -10.94 -4.67
N LEU A 44 23.08 -10.22 -5.80
CA LEU A 44 21.86 -10.28 -6.60
C LEU A 44 22.05 -11.17 -7.84
N ILE A 45 21.06 -12.03 -8.10
CA ILE A 45 20.92 -12.76 -9.35
C ILE A 45 19.90 -11.98 -10.19
N GLN A 46 20.32 -11.52 -11.36
CA GLN A 46 19.49 -10.65 -12.20
C GLN A 46 19.31 -11.25 -13.59
N GLU A 47 18.13 -11.02 -14.13
CA GLU A 47 17.76 -11.30 -15.51
C GLU A 47 17.50 -9.99 -16.24
N THR A 48 18.02 -9.88 -17.46
CA THR A 48 17.74 -8.73 -18.32
C THR A 48 16.47 -9.02 -19.12
N LEU A 49 15.46 -8.18 -18.97
CA LEU A 49 14.23 -8.27 -19.73
C LEU A 49 14.23 -7.22 -20.83
N ASP A 50 14.03 -7.70 -22.06
CA ASP A 50 13.83 -6.88 -23.24
C ASP A 50 12.33 -6.96 -23.62
N LEU A 51 11.60 -5.88 -23.37
CA LEU A 51 10.18 -5.78 -23.69
C LEU A 51 9.99 -4.82 -24.87
N PRO A 52 9.21 -5.20 -25.89
CA PRO A 52 8.94 -4.35 -27.05
C PRO A 52 8.45 -2.95 -26.63
N GLY A 53 9.11 -1.92 -27.15
CA GLY A 53 8.76 -0.52 -26.88
C GLY A 53 9.17 0.02 -25.52
N ARG A 54 9.97 -0.69 -24.73
CA ARG A 54 10.53 -0.24 -23.44
C ARG A 54 12.04 -0.38 -23.40
N PRO A 55 12.75 0.46 -22.63
CA PRO A 55 14.18 0.24 -22.38
C PRO A 55 14.39 -1.10 -21.68
N MET A 56 15.49 -1.80 -22.02
CA MET A 56 15.90 -2.99 -21.29
C MET A 56 16.06 -2.67 -19.81
N PHE A 57 15.55 -3.52 -18.94
CA PHE A 57 15.70 -3.39 -17.50
C PHE A 57 16.07 -4.72 -16.85
N LYS A 58 16.80 -4.62 -15.73
CA LYS A 58 17.21 -5.79 -14.95
C LYS A 58 16.17 -6.09 -13.88
N ARG A 59 15.77 -7.34 -13.81
CA ARG A 59 14.89 -7.89 -12.77
C ARG A 59 15.71 -8.78 -11.85
N ILE A 60 15.55 -8.59 -10.53
CA ILE A 60 16.12 -9.51 -9.54
C ILE A 60 15.27 -10.77 -9.54
N VAL A 61 15.91 -11.91 -9.79
CA VAL A 61 15.26 -13.23 -9.83
C VAL A 61 15.74 -14.14 -8.71
N GLY A 62 16.76 -13.72 -7.95
CA GLY A 62 17.28 -14.48 -6.82
C GLY A 62 18.41 -13.79 -6.10
N TYR A 63 18.95 -14.47 -5.10
CA TYR A 63 20.04 -13.99 -4.25
C TYR A 63 21.11 -15.08 -4.11
N ARG A 64 22.33 -14.67 -3.80
CA ARG A 64 23.48 -15.54 -3.52
C ARG A 64 24.28 -14.96 -2.35
N ASN A 65 25.14 -15.77 -1.74
CA ASN A 65 25.97 -15.41 -0.58
C ASN A 65 25.14 -14.79 0.57
N THR A 66 23.94 -15.31 0.80
CA THR A 66 22.99 -14.78 1.80
C THR A 66 23.54 -14.90 3.21
N GLU A 67 24.40 -15.90 3.48
CA GLU A 67 25.05 -16.12 4.77
C GLU A 67 25.91 -14.90 5.20
N GLU A 68 26.51 -14.21 4.24
CA GLU A 68 27.28 -12.99 4.53
C GLU A 68 26.38 -11.82 4.91
N ILE A 69 25.21 -11.72 4.28
CA ILE A 69 24.19 -10.72 4.62
C ILE A 69 23.63 -11.00 6.02
N ASP A 70 23.37 -12.28 6.33
CA ASP A 70 22.87 -12.69 7.64
C ASP A 70 23.89 -12.41 8.73
N ALA A 71 25.19 -12.66 8.48
CA ALA A 71 26.27 -12.31 9.39
C ALA A 71 26.34 -10.79 9.63
N ALA A 72 26.27 -9.99 8.55
CA ALA A 72 26.24 -8.53 8.67
C ALA A 72 25.01 -8.05 9.46
N LEU A 73 23.85 -8.65 9.27
CA LEU A 73 22.65 -8.33 10.06
C LEU A 73 22.85 -8.63 11.55
N LEU A 74 23.48 -9.74 11.90
CA LEU A 74 23.78 -10.08 13.30
C LEU A 74 24.75 -9.09 13.96
N ASP A 75 25.78 -8.66 13.22
CA ASP A 75 26.82 -7.76 13.76
C ASP A 75 26.33 -6.30 13.91
N TYR A 76 25.46 -5.83 13.01
CA TYR A 76 25.06 -4.42 12.91
C TYR A 76 23.63 -4.14 13.36
N SER A 77 22.82 -5.14 13.71
CA SER A 77 21.44 -4.92 14.09
C SER A 77 21.03 -5.65 15.36
N TYR A 78 20.07 -5.05 16.05
CA TYR A 78 19.36 -5.67 17.16
C TYR A 78 17.89 -5.80 16.77
N ARG A 79 17.35 -7.01 16.89
CA ARG A 79 15.96 -7.33 16.54
C ARG A 79 15.22 -7.80 17.79
N ILE A 80 14.07 -7.21 18.02
CA ILE A 80 13.08 -7.68 18.99
C ILE A 80 11.84 -8.12 18.23
N THR A 81 11.39 -9.32 18.48
CA THR A 81 10.14 -9.83 17.91
C THR A 81 8.98 -9.60 18.88
N ARG A 82 7.76 -9.61 18.35
CA ARG A 82 6.55 -9.52 19.19
C ARG A 82 6.43 -10.66 20.21
N ALA A 83 7.04 -11.81 19.94
CA ALA A 83 7.05 -12.95 20.85
C ALA A 83 7.96 -12.73 22.07
N GLU A 84 8.95 -11.84 21.95
CA GLU A 84 9.93 -11.55 23.00
C GLU A 84 9.48 -10.39 23.91
N ILE A 85 8.47 -9.62 23.51
CA ILE A 85 7.85 -8.59 24.33
C ILE A 85 6.45 -9.05 24.75
N GLU A 86 5.94 -8.53 25.87
CA GLU A 86 4.53 -8.74 26.21
C GLU A 86 3.65 -8.36 25.00
N ALA A 87 3.09 -9.38 24.37
CA ALA A 87 2.32 -9.18 23.16
C ALA A 87 1.12 -8.27 23.45
N PRO A 88 0.95 -7.16 22.73
CA PRO A 88 -0.28 -6.38 22.84
C PRO A 88 -1.47 -7.30 22.57
N LYS A 89 -2.59 -7.05 23.25
CA LYS A 89 -3.82 -7.84 23.07
C LYS A 89 -4.06 -8.13 21.58
N PRO A 90 -4.45 -9.36 21.23
CA PRO A 90 -4.64 -9.73 19.84
C PRO A 90 -5.65 -8.81 19.16
N ILE A 91 -5.27 -8.30 17.99
CA ILE A 91 -6.16 -7.45 17.17
C ILE A 91 -7.34 -8.29 16.72
N ARG A 92 -8.54 -7.94 17.15
CA ARG A 92 -9.77 -8.55 16.67
C ARG A 92 -10.15 -7.93 15.32
N LYS A 93 -10.03 -8.72 14.25
CA LYS A 93 -10.45 -8.30 12.90
C LYS A 93 -11.92 -8.63 12.70
N LYS A 94 -12.76 -7.62 12.46
CA LYS A 94 -14.17 -7.80 12.09
C LYS A 94 -14.37 -7.24 10.68
N LYS A 95 -14.90 -8.06 9.77
CA LYS A 95 -15.28 -7.64 8.41
C LYS A 95 -16.74 -7.24 8.42
N HIS A 96 -17.06 -6.09 7.85
CA HIS A 96 -18.42 -5.64 7.61
C HIS A 96 -18.67 -5.68 6.10
N TYR A 97 -19.65 -6.45 5.68
CA TYR A 97 -20.11 -6.52 4.30
C TYR A 97 -21.25 -5.53 4.13
N ILE A 98 -21.22 -4.77 3.05
CA ILE A 98 -22.17 -3.71 2.74
C ILE A 98 -22.71 -3.99 1.36
N GLU A 99 -24.03 -4.04 1.23
CA GLU A 99 -24.68 -4.15 -0.06
C GLU A 99 -24.81 -2.77 -0.68
N LEU A 100 -24.50 -2.66 -1.97
CA LEU A 100 -24.71 -1.43 -2.70
C LEU A 100 -26.21 -1.19 -2.90
N GLY A 101 -26.65 0.05 -2.70
CA GLY A 101 -27.99 0.49 -3.06
C GLY A 101 -28.26 0.36 -4.56
N GLU A 102 -29.50 0.50 -4.97
CA GLU A 102 -29.89 0.21 -6.34
C GLU A 102 -29.16 1.07 -7.37
N VAL A 103 -29.03 2.36 -7.12
CA VAL A 103 -28.33 3.31 -7.99
C VAL A 103 -26.83 2.98 -8.08
N SER A 104 -26.19 2.78 -6.95
CA SER A 104 -24.76 2.40 -6.88
C SER A 104 -24.52 1.07 -7.58
N ARG A 105 -25.43 0.11 -7.44
CA ARG A 105 -25.36 -1.22 -8.09
C ARG A 105 -25.51 -1.13 -9.61
N GLN A 106 -26.41 -0.30 -10.12
CA GLN A 106 -26.57 -0.06 -11.56
C GLN A 106 -25.27 0.50 -12.16
N HIS A 107 -24.72 1.56 -11.56
CA HIS A 107 -23.44 2.12 -12.01
C HIS A 107 -22.27 1.13 -11.91
N TYR A 108 -22.26 0.30 -10.85
CA TYR A 108 -21.27 -0.76 -10.71
C TYR A 108 -21.31 -1.75 -11.87
N HIS A 109 -22.48 -2.25 -12.21
CA HIS A 109 -22.66 -3.21 -13.30
C HIS A 109 -22.33 -2.61 -14.68
N GLU A 110 -22.62 -1.33 -14.91
CA GLU A 110 -22.23 -0.65 -16.15
C GLU A 110 -20.70 -0.55 -16.28
N LEU A 111 -20.00 -0.16 -15.21
CA LEU A 111 -18.54 -0.08 -15.18
C LEU A 111 -17.90 -1.46 -15.27
N GLU A 112 -18.47 -2.46 -14.61
CA GLU A 112 -18.01 -3.85 -14.68
C GLU A 112 -18.10 -4.41 -16.09
N LYS A 113 -19.23 -4.20 -16.79
CA LYS A 113 -19.39 -4.60 -18.19
C LYS A 113 -18.36 -3.93 -19.09
N ARG A 114 -18.11 -2.63 -18.91
CA ARG A 114 -17.06 -1.92 -19.65
C ARG A 114 -15.68 -2.49 -19.37
N LEU A 115 -15.37 -2.80 -18.10
CA LEU A 115 -14.09 -3.42 -17.72
C LEU A 115 -13.92 -4.78 -18.41
N ILE A 116 -14.95 -5.64 -18.40
CA ILE A 116 -14.91 -6.96 -19.04
C ILE A 116 -14.68 -6.81 -20.55
N THR A 117 -15.35 -5.86 -21.19
CA THR A 117 -15.16 -5.58 -22.63
C THR A 117 -13.72 -5.17 -22.92
N VAL A 118 -13.19 -4.25 -22.10
CA VAL A 118 -11.81 -3.76 -22.22
C VAL A 118 -10.78 -4.87 -22.00
N VAL A 119 -11.00 -5.77 -21.04
CA VAL A 119 -10.09 -6.90 -20.77
C VAL A 119 -10.11 -7.93 -21.89
N ASN A 120 -11.25 -8.15 -22.53
CA ASN A 120 -11.40 -9.09 -23.64
C ASN A 120 -10.86 -8.56 -24.98
N ASP A 121 -10.65 -7.25 -25.09
CA ASP A 121 -10.04 -6.61 -26.24
C ASP A 121 -8.52 -6.79 -26.19
N LYS A 122 -7.96 -7.52 -27.15
CA LYS A 122 -6.51 -7.82 -27.24
C LYS A 122 -5.64 -6.57 -27.49
N GLU A 123 -6.22 -5.48 -27.98
CA GLU A 123 -5.53 -4.22 -28.24
C GLU A 123 -5.54 -3.29 -27.01
N THR A 124 -6.24 -3.66 -25.95
CA THR A 124 -6.38 -2.82 -24.76
C THR A 124 -5.11 -2.75 -23.94
N THR A 125 -4.68 -1.55 -23.61
CA THR A 125 -3.49 -1.31 -22.80
C THR A 125 -3.76 -1.46 -21.29
N THR A 126 -2.75 -1.93 -20.55
CA THR A 126 -2.80 -2.06 -19.08
C THR A 126 -3.28 -0.80 -18.34
N PRO A 127 -2.92 0.45 -18.74
CA PRO A 127 -3.43 1.65 -18.10
C PRO A 127 -4.94 1.81 -18.15
N ILE A 128 -5.57 1.42 -19.25
CA ILE A 128 -7.04 1.51 -19.42
C ILE A 128 -7.74 0.55 -18.45
N VAL A 129 -7.28 -0.71 -18.36
CA VAL A 129 -7.80 -1.71 -17.42
C VAL A 129 -7.67 -1.22 -15.98
N LEU A 130 -6.51 -0.67 -15.62
CA LEU A 130 -6.25 -0.16 -14.28
C LEU A 130 -7.17 1.02 -13.93
N THR A 131 -7.38 1.94 -14.88
CA THR A 131 -8.28 3.08 -14.68
C THR A 131 -9.72 2.64 -14.42
N GLN A 132 -10.22 1.65 -15.16
CA GLN A 132 -11.57 1.12 -14.94
C GLN A 132 -11.69 0.42 -13.58
N ALA A 133 -10.68 -0.35 -13.18
CA ALA A 133 -10.65 -0.98 -11.85
C ALA A 133 -10.63 0.05 -10.71
N LEU A 134 -9.89 1.16 -10.88
CA LEU A 134 -9.89 2.27 -9.92
C LEU A 134 -11.27 2.93 -9.81
N ARG A 135 -11.98 3.12 -10.92
CA ARG A 135 -13.35 3.69 -10.93
C ARG A 135 -14.35 2.79 -10.22
N LEU A 136 -14.28 1.45 -10.41
CA LEU A 136 -15.08 0.50 -9.63
C LEU A 136 -14.79 0.62 -8.13
N HIS A 137 -13.53 0.79 -7.76
CA HIS A 137 -13.16 0.95 -6.36
C HIS A 137 -13.66 2.28 -5.78
N GLN A 138 -13.62 3.39 -6.53
CA GLN A 138 -14.18 4.68 -6.13
C GLN A 138 -15.70 4.57 -5.92
N LEU A 139 -16.40 3.92 -6.82
CA LEU A 139 -17.84 3.70 -6.73
C LEU A 139 -18.22 2.94 -5.46
N CYS A 140 -17.46 1.91 -5.09
CA CYS A 140 -17.62 1.23 -3.79
C CYS A 140 -17.32 2.15 -2.59
N GLY A 141 -16.61 3.26 -2.78
CA GLY A 141 -16.41 4.33 -1.82
C GLY A 141 -17.58 5.34 -1.77
N GLY A 142 -18.55 5.22 -2.68
CA GLY A 142 -19.73 6.08 -2.78
C GLY A 142 -19.55 7.29 -3.71
N PHE A 143 -18.50 7.35 -4.52
CA PHE A 143 -18.22 8.48 -5.43
C PHE A 143 -17.54 8.02 -6.71
N ILE A 144 -17.58 8.88 -7.73
CA ILE A 144 -16.80 8.73 -8.97
C ILE A 144 -16.11 10.06 -9.26
N THR A 145 -14.86 10.00 -9.72
CA THR A 145 -14.14 11.18 -10.20
C THR A 145 -14.15 11.20 -11.71
N SER A 146 -14.58 12.32 -12.32
CA SER A 146 -14.53 12.53 -13.76
C SER A 146 -13.09 12.70 -14.25
N ASP A 147 -12.88 12.63 -15.57
CA ASP A 147 -11.55 12.89 -16.16
C ASP A 147 -11.08 14.34 -15.93
N GLY A 148 -12.00 15.26 -15.69
CA GLY A 148 -11.72 16.64 -15.28
C GLY A 148 -11.42 16.85 -13.80
N GLY A 149 -11.43 15.78 -13.00
CA GLY A 149 -11.17 15.83 -11.55
C GLY A 149 -12.39 16.16 -10.69
N GLU A 150 -13.58 16.34 -11.27
CA GLU A 150 -14.80 16.60 -10.51
C GLU A 150 -15.27 15.34 -9.80
N VAL A 151 -15.60 15.47 -8.51
CA VAL A 151 -16.11 14.38 -7.67
C VAL A 151 -17.63 14.42 -7.65
N GLN A 152 -18.24 13.32 -8.07
CA GLN A 152 -19.68 13.10 -8.03
C GLN A 152 -20.02 12.05 -6.98
N GLN A 153 -20.88 12.39 -6.03
CA GLN A 153 -21.42 11.42 -5.07
C GLN A 153 -22.41 10.49 -5.76
N VAL A 154 -22.27 9.19 -5.55
CA VAL A 154 -23.12 8.16 -6.18
C VAL A 154 -23.88 7.34 -5.13
N GLY A 155 -23.31 7.17 -3.95
CA GLY A 155 -23.93 6.42 -2.85
C GLY A 155 -23.36 6.83 -1.50
N SER A 156 -23.99 6.35 -0.42
CA SER A 156 -23.57 6.61 0.96
C SER A 156 -23.45 5.35 1.82
N GLU A 157 -23.71 4.18 1.27
CA GLU A 157 -23.90 2.93 2.02
C GLU A 157 -22.71 2.61 2.92
N LYS A 158 -21.49 2.85 2.44
CA LYS A 158 -20.26 2.63 3.22
C LYS A 158 -20.11 3.68 4.32
N LEU A 159 -20.46 4.93 4.03
CA LEU A 159 -20.42 6.03 4.98
C LEU A 159 -21.51 5.86 6.07
N ASP A 160 -22.69 5.39 5.68
CA ASP A 160 -23.79 5.09 6.61
C ASP A 160 -23.41 3.96 7.57
N LYS A 161 -22.75 2.92 7.07
CA LYS A 161 -22.23 1.85 7.93
C LYS A 161 -21.14 2.35 8.87
N LEU A 162 -20.28 3.23 8.43
CA LEU A 162 -19.29 3.88 9.29
C LEU A 162 -19.97 4.70 10.39
N LYS A 163 -20.99 5.49 10.04
CA LYS A 163 -21.80 6.26 10.99
C LYS A 163 -22.41 5.37 12.08
N GLU A 164 -23.00 4.25 11.69
CA GLU A 164 -23.55 3.25 12.63
C GLU A 164 -22.48 2.73 13.61
N LEU A 165 -21.28 2.42 13.09
CA LEU A 165 -20.16 1.94 13.89
C LEU A 165 -19.64 3.00 14.87
N LEU A 166 -19.51 4.24 14.42
CA LEU A 166 -19.05 5.35 15.24
C LEU A 166 -20.04 5.63 16.40
N ILE A 167 -21.32 5.66 16.10
CA ILE A 167 -22.38 5.84 17.13
C ILE A 167 -22.39 4.66 18.11
N GLY A 168 -22.31 3.43 17.60
CA GLY A 168 -22.31 2.22 18.41
C GLY A 168 -21.06 2.03 19.28
N GLY A 169 -19.97 2.71 18.95
CA GLY A 169 -18.72 2.65 19.71
C GLY A 169 -18.65 3.59 20.92
N GLY A 170 -19.61 4.51 21.08
CA GLY A 170 -19.63 5.48 22.19
C GLY A 170 -18.33 6.29 22.28
N ASP A 171 -17.72 6.32 23.46
CA ASP A 171 -16.51 7.13 23.74
C ASP A 171 -15.19 6.51 23.24
N LEU A 172 -15.25 5.51 22.38
CA LEU A 172 -14.03 4.93 21.82
C LEU A 172 -13.31 5.93 20.92
N LYS A 173 -11.97 5.91 21.00
CA LYS A 173 -11.13 6.63 20.03
C LYS A 173 -11.05 5.83 18.74
N TRP A 174 -11.36 6.47 17.64
CA TRP A 174 -11.35 5.88 16.31
C TRP A 174 -10.19 6.40 15.47
N VAL A 175 -9.57 5.51 14.72
CA VAL A 175 -8.67 5.86 13.61
C VAL A 175 -9.31 5.30 12.34
N VAL A 176 -9.76 6.18 11.46
CA VAL A 176 -10.39 5.80 10.21
C VAL A 176 -9.38 6.04 9.08
N VAL A 177 -9.11 5.00 8.30
CA VAL A 177 -8.19 5.05 7.17
C VAL A 177 -8.98 4.91 5.88
N ALA A 178 -8.83 5.86 4.98
CA ALA A 178 -9.43 5.87 3.66
C ALA A 178 -8.35 6.00 2.57
N ARG A 179 -8.70 5.61 1.35
CA ARG A 179 -7.77 5.61 0.22
C ARG A 179 -7.81 6.90 -0.59
N TYR A 180 -8.97 7.52 -0.67
CA TYR A 180 -9.21 8.68 -1.54
C TYR A 180 -9.51 9.93 -0.73
N LEU A 181 -9.08 11.10 -1.23
CA LEU A 181 -9.37 12.39 -0.58
C LEU A 181 -10.87 12.62 -0.42
N ALA A 182 -11.68 12.30 -1.42
CA ALA A 182 -13.13 12.44 -1.35
C ALA A 182 -13.77 11.58 -0.23
N GLU A 183 -13.23 10.38 0.04
CA GLU A 183 -13.65 9.58 1.21
C GLU A 183 -13.24 10.27 2.52
N ILE A 184 -12.01 10.79 2.60
CA ILE A 184 -11.51 11.50 3.80
C ILE A 184 -12.36 12.72 4.11
N ASP A 185 -12.70 13.52 3.09
CA ASP A 185 -13.54 14.70 3.24
C ASP A 185 -14.94 14.33 3.76
N SER A 186 -15.55 13.30 3.18
CA SER A 186 -16.85 12.78 3.60
C SER A 186 -16.82 12.23 5.03
N ILE A 187 -15.76 11.51 5.41
CA ILE A 187 -15.57 10.98 6.77
C ILE A 187 -15.34 12.11 7.77
N SER A 188 -14.55 13.12 7.41
CA SER A 188 -14.32 14.31 8.26
C SER A 188 -15.62 15.09 8.48
N ALA A 189 -16.41 15.30 7.43
CA ALA A 189 -17.72 15.95 7.53
C ALA A 189 -18.67 15.14 8.44
N LEU A 190 -18.68 13.81 8.31
CA LEU A 190 -19.45 12.94 9.17
C LEU A 190 -19.01 13.05 10.65
N GLY A 191 -17.70 13.00 10.92
CA GLY A 191 -17.17 13.13 12.29
C GLY A 191 -17.59 14.46 12.93
N LYS A 192 -17.44 15.58 12.21
CA LYS A 192 -17.90 16.88 12.67
C LYS A 192 -19.41 16.92 12.96
N SER A 193 -20.22 16.30 12.11
CA SER A 193 -21.69 16.23 12.32
C SER A 193 -22.09 15.42 13.56
N LEU A 194 -21.22 14.50 14.00
CA LEU A 194 -21.39 13.70 15.22
C LEU A 194 -20.75 14.36 16.45
N GLY A 195 -20.19 15.56 16.34
CA GLY A 195 -19.49 16.26 17.42
C GLY A 195 -18.14 15.66 17.80
N MET A 196 -17.51 14.92 16.89
CA MET A 196 -16.18 14.34 17.09
C MET A 196 -15.10 15.33 16.64
N ASP A 197 -13.98 15.38 17.37
CA ASP A 197 -12.78 16.09 16.93
C ASP A 197 -12.14 15.32 15.77
N THR A 198 -11.93 15.98 14.62
CA THR A 198 -11.43 15.37 13.37
C THR A 198 -10.22 16.10 12.81
#